data_c639c49bba0927d0c2634c0be65ee53c
#
_entry.id   c639c49bba0927d0c2634c0be65ee53c
#
_cell.length_a   1.000
_cell.length_b   1.000
_cell.length_c   1.000
_cell.angle_alpha   90.00
_cell.angle_beta   90.00
_cell.angle_gamma   90.00
#
_symmetry.space_group_name_H-M   'P 1'
#
loop_
_entity.id
_entity.type
_entity.pdbx_description
1 polymer ?
#
loop_
_entity_poly.entity_id
_entity_poly.type
_entity_poly.pdbx_seq_one_letter_code
_entity_poly.pdbx_strand_id
1 'polypeptide(L)'
;MAQKSSKQIAEEAVLDLKGKLRQLNNALADKGATIAENAPLVAAIKAVEAMKSQAVTMSIFKPQQFYGFVDEELPPMRILDGYKEASLYYCFAQNGALKKLPSIENIGMAVNLTYFASSCASLIDVSLQALPNVTDMQGAFSSCTSLINVSIGAAPKVTNAAFLFSRCDRLKDVSIDLSGGLLTDFFFAFNGCSNLRRVTGIIDISRVTSAAGIFTECYSLEDVRIKGLKEDLDLSDCAKLSMDSVRYLLENVQEVSSQRIDLSRALLAANEEELGDLGDTASDKGWTLNYK
;
A
#
# COMPACT_ATOMS: atom_id res chain seq x y z
N MET A 1 11.38 4.28 -26.09
CA MET A 1 10.86 5.66 -26.26
C MET A 1 10.64 6.20 -24.86
N ALA A 2 11.14 7.40 -24.54
CA ALA A 2 10.94 7.99 -23.23
C ALA A 2 9.44 8.31 -23.05
N GLN A 3 8.86 7.88 -21.93
CA GLN A 3 7.47 8.12 -21.58
C GLN A 3 7.33 9.59 -21.16
N LYS A 4 6.33 10.31 -21.68
CA LYS A 4 6.12 11.72 -21.36
C LYS A 4 5.49 11.86 -19.99
N SER A 5 5.86 12.90 -19.23
CA SER A 5 5.22 13.20 -17.96
C SER A 5 3.78 13.72 -18.16
N SER A 6 2.96 13.58 -17.12
CA SER A 6 1.57 14.08 -17.12
C SER A 6 1.51 15.58 -17.46
N LYS A 7 2.49 16.35 -16.97
CA LYS A 7 2.64 17.77 -17.25
C LYS A 7 2.91 18.01 -18.74
N GLN A 8 3.81 17.26 -19.34
CA GLN A 8 4.13 17.36 -20.79
C GLN A 8 2.92 17.00 -21.65
N ILE A 9 2.17 15.96 -21.28
CA ILE A 9 0.95 15.55 -22.01
C ILE A 9 -0.11 16.66 -21.93
N ALA A 10 -0.31 17.26 -20.75
CA ALA A 10 -1.26 18.35 -20.58
C ALA A 10 -0.84 19.61 -21.36
N GLU A 11 0.44 19.97 -21.35
CA GLU A 11 0.98 21.11 -22.11
C GLU A 11 0.82 20.91 -23.62
N GLU A 12 1.08 19.73 -24.14
CA GLU A 12 0.87 19.40 -25.55
C GLU A 12 -0.61 19.46 -25.95
N ALA A 13 -1.50 18.93 -25.10
CA ALA A 13 -2.95 18.98 -25.35
C ALA A 13 -3.47 20.44 -25.40
N VAL A 14 -2.98 21.31 -24.51
CA VAL A 14 -3.30 22.76 -24.52
C VAL A 14 -2.78 23.43 -25.79
N LEU A 15 -1.55 23.09 -26.20
CA LEU A 15 -0.95 23.66 -27.40
C LEU A 15 -1.72 23.26 -28.66
N ASP A 16 -2.12 21.98 -28.75
CA ASP A 16 -2.95 21.46 -29.85
C ASP A 16 -4.33 22.14 -29.92
N LEU A 17 -5.00 22.27 -28.77
CA LEU A 17 -6.29 22.99 -28.69
C LEU A 17 -6.18 24.46 -29.10
N LYS A 18 -5.12 25.17 -28.70
CA LYS A 18 -4.83 26.54 -29.11
C LYS A 18 -4.56 26.63 -30.61
N GLY A 19 -3.83 25.68 -31.16
CA GLY A 19 -3.58 25.58 -32.59
C GLY A 19 -4.86 25.40 -33.39
N LYS A 20 -5.73 24.51 -32.96
CA LYS A 20 -7.07 24.28 -33.57
C LYS A 20 -7.98 25.50 -33.47
N LEU A 21 -7.99 26.16 -32.30
CA LEU A 21 -8.76 27.41 -32.13
C LEU A 21 -8.28 28.51 -33.07
N ARG A 22 -6.96 28.67 -33.22
CA ARG A 22 -6.38 29.67 -34.15
C ARG A 22 -6.73 29.36 -35.61
N GLN A 23 -6.67 28.11 -36.02
CA GLN A 23 -7.06 27.66 -37.36
C GLN A 23 -8.55 27.96 -37.62
N LEU A 24 -9.42 27.67 -36.65
CA LEU A 24 -10.84 27.88 -36.73
C LEU A 24 -11.18 29.39 -36.79
N ASN A 25 -10.51 30.23 -36.00
CA ASN A 25 -10.67 31.70 -36.04
C ASN A 25 -10.24 32.27 -37.40
N ASN A 26 -9.11 31.80 -37.96
CA ASN A 26 -8.66 32.22 -39.29
C ASN A 26 -9.69 31.84 -40.38
N ALA A 27 -10.21 30.60 -40.33
CA ALA A 27 -11.23 30.14 -41.28
C ALA A 27 -12.58 30.89 -41.17
N LEU A 28 -12.90 31.39 -39.97
CA LEU A 28 -14.10 32.20 -39.73
C LEU A 28 -13.88 33.66 -40.11
N ALA A 29 -12.67 34.21 -39.92
CA ALA A 29 -12.34 35.59 -40.30
C ALA A 29 -12.53 35.83 -41.80
N ASP A 30 -12.18 34.84 -42.64
CA ASP A 30 -12.42 34.89 -44.09
C ASP A 30 -13.92 34.97 -44.46
N LYS A 31 -14.79 34.62 -43.50
CA LYS A 31 -16.25 34.68 -43.62
C LYS A 31 -16.90 35.83 -42.82
N GLY A 32 -16.09 36.74 -42.31
CA GLY A 32 -16.55 37.86 -41.48
C GLY A 32 -17.09 37.46 -40.10
N ALA A 33 -16.70 36.27 -39.59
CA ALA A 33 -17.14 35.75 -38.30
C ALA A 33 -15.93 35.55 -37.35
N THR A 34 -16.19 35.61 -36.05
CA THR A 34 -15.19 35.28 -34.99
C THR A 34 -15.82 34.37 -33.94
N ILE A 35 -15.00 33.56 -33.28
CA ILE A 35 -15.46 32.79 -32.13
C ILE A 35 -15.61 33.71 -30.94
N ALA A 36 -16.80 33.72 -30.33
CA ALA A 36 -17.05 34.50 -29.13
C ALA A 36 -16.12 34.09 -27.98
N GLU A 37 -15.66 35.07 -27.17
CA GLU A 37 -14.77 34.81 -26.03
C GLU A 37 -15.34 33.84 -24.99
N ASN A 38 -16.67 33.75 -24.92
CA ASN A 38 -17.39 32.84 -24.03
C ASN A 38 -17.80 31.52 -24.70
N ALA A 39 -17.33 31.24 -25.92
CA ALA A 39 -17.60 29.97 -26.59
C ALA A 39 -17.06 28.79 -25.74
N PRO A 40 -17.76 27.65 -25.73
CA PRO A 40 -17.36 26.49 -24.89
C PRO A 40 -15.90 26.09 -25.07
N LEU A 41 -15.35 26.17 -26.28
CA LEU A 41 -13.94 25.84 -26.56
C LEU A 41 -12.99 26.86 -25.93
N VAL A 42 -13.28 28.15 -25.97
CA VAL A 42 -12.49 29.22 -25.34
C VAL A 42 -12.56 29.08 -23.81
N ALA A 43 -13.76 28.82 -23.28
CA ALA A 43 -13.96 28.54 -21.86
C ALA A 43 -13.17 27.31 -21.41
N ALA A 44 -13.14 26.23 -22.19
CA ALA A 44 -12.36 25.04 -21.91
C ALA A 44 -10.85 25.32 -21.90
N ILE A 45 -10.33 26.09 -22.86
CA ILE A 45 -8.91 26.47 -22.93
C ILE A 45 -8.55 27.35 -21.71
N LYS A 46 -9.37 28.36 -21.37
CA LYS A 46 -9.17 29.21 -20.18
C LYS A 46 -9.20 28.38 -18.87
N ALA A 47 -10.11 27.40 -18.78
CA ALA A 47 -10.17 26.49 -17.64
C ALA A 47 -8.89 25.67 -17.53
N VAL A 48 -8.37 25.11 -18.62
CA VAL A 48 -7.12 24.33 -18.62
C VAL A 48 -5.90 25.23 -18.31
N GLU A 49 -5.90 26.50 -18.74
CA GLU A 49 -4.85 27.46 -18.37
C GLU A 49 -4.90 27.88 -16.90
N ALA A 50 -6.09 28.08 -16.35
CA ALA A 50 -6.29 28.32 -14.92
C ALA A 50 -5.84 27.10 -14.08
N MET A 51 -5.96 25.91 -14.62
CA MET A 51 -5.47 24.67 -14.01
C MET A 51 -3.94 24.63 -13.86
N LYS A 52 -3.19 25.37 -14.68
CA LYS A 52 -1.72 25.49 -14.55
C LYS A 52 -1.29 26.27 -13.30
N SER A 53 -2.17 27.10 -12.74
CA SER A 53 -1.88 27.98 -11.60
C SER A 53 -2.50 27.51 -10.27
N GLN A 54 -3.38 26.52 -10.30
CA GLN A 54 -4.02 25.94 -9.10
C GLN A 54 -3.70 24.45 -9.00
N ALA A 55 -3.62 23.93 -7.77
CA ALA A 55 -3.51 22.49 -7.53
C ALA A 55 -4.75 21.79 -8.11
N VAL A 56 -4.58 21.17 -9.28
CA VAL A 56 -5.67 20.46 -9.97
C VAL A 56 -5.88 19.13 -9.29
N THR A 57 -7.09 18.88 -8.82
CA THR A 57 -7.48 17.55 -8.35
C THR A 57 -7.84 16.69 -9.55
N MET A 58 -7.05 15.64 -9.79
CA MET A 58 -7.33 14.68 -10.86
C MET A 58 -8.38 13.66 -10.39
N SER A 59 -9.29 13.31 -11.29
CA SER A 59 -10.28 12.27 -11.00
C SER A 59 -9.77 10.89 -11.35
N ILE A 60 -10.00 9.93 -10.48
CA ILE A 60 -9.72 8.50 -10.76
C ILE A 60 -10.99 7.88 -11.32
N PHE A 61 -10.92 7.39 -12.57
CA PHE A 61 -12.06 6.85 -13.29
C PHE A 61 -12.00 5.34 -13.51
N LYS A 62 -10.79 4.77 -13.47
CA LYS A 62 -10.56 3.37 -13.85
C LYS A 62 -9.30 2.80 -13.22
N PRO A 63 -9.20 1.47 -13.07
CA PRO A 63 -7.96 0.78 -12.72
C PRO A 63 -6.82 1.13 -13.69
N GLN A 64 -5.57 1.02 -13.22
CA GLN A 64 -4.35 1.25 -14.01
C GLN A 64 -4.22 2.65 -14.64
N GLN A 65 -4.97 3.63 -14.19
CA GLN A 65 -5.02 4.95 -14.84
C GLN A 65 -3.65 5.64 -14.90
N PHE A 66 -2.79 5.43 -13.90
CA PHE A 66 -1.45 6.03 -13.78
C PHE A 66 -0.33 4.97 -13.78
N TYR A 67 -0.60 3.78 -14.32
CA TYR A 67 0.37 2.69 -14.42
C TYR A 67 1.57 3.10 -15.27
N GLY A 68 2.78 2.91 -14.73
CA GLY A 68 4.03 3.19 -15.43
C GLY A 68 4.28 4.67 -15.72
N PHE A 69 3.56 5.60 -15.08
CA PHE A 69 3.89 7.03 -15.15
C PHE A 69 5.29 7.29 -14.57
N VAL A 70 5.93 8.35 -15.04
CA VAL A 70 7.31 8.70 -14.67
C VAL A 70 7.41 10.03 -13.92
N ASP A 71 6.29 10.48 -13.34
CA ASP A 71 6.25 11.73 -12.58
C ASP A 71 6.73 11.49 -11.14
N GLU A 72 7.58 12.38 -10.62
CA GLU A 72 8.04 12.36 -9.24
C GLU A 72 6.93 12.73 -8.25
N GLU A 73 6.01 13.60 -8.67
CA GLU A 73 4.85 14.06 -7.91
C GLU A 73 3.62 14.09 -8.79
N LEU A 74 2.50 13.67 -8.23
CA LEU A 74 1.20 13.72 -8.87
C LEU A 74 0.30 14.74 -8.14
N PRO A 75 -0.60 15.43 -8.86
CA PRO A 75 -1.53 16.37 -8.25
C PRO A 75 -2.50 15.63 -7.31
N PRO A 76 -3.18 16.33 -6.40
CA PRO A 76 -4.27 15.78 -5.60
C PRO A 76 -5.28 15.04 -6.47
N MET A 77 -5.81 13.93 -5.98
CA MET A 77 -6.73 13.07 -6.70
C MET A 77 -8.05 12.93 -5.95
N ARG A 78 -9.10 12.59 -6.70
CA ARG A 78 -10.41 12.35 -6.13
C ARG A 78 -11.04 11.11 -6.76
N ILE A 79 -11.60 10.24 -5.94
CA ILE A 79 -12.52 9.21 -6.41
C ILE A 79 -13.89 9.86 -6.57
N LEU A 80 -14.46 9.77 -7.78
CA LEU A 80 -15.73 10.44 -8.10
C LEU A 80 -16.90 9.85 -7.29
N ASP A 81 -17.77 10.74 -6.85
CA ASP A 81 -19.03 10.37 -6.22
C ASP A 81 -19.87 9.50 -7.18
N GLY A 82 -20.45 8.42 -6.65
CA GLY A 82 -21.21 7.45 -7.45
C GLY A 82 -20.38 6.29 -8.01
N TYR A 83 -19.06 6.30 -7.86
CA TYR A 83 -18.20 5.15 -8.15
C TYR A 83 -18.29 4.15 -6.98
N LYS A 84 -19.33 3.33 -6.98
CA LYS A 84 -19.73 2.50 -5.82
C LYS A 84 -18.71 1.45 -5.38
N GLU A 85 -17.79 1.07 -6.25
CA GLU A 85 -16.77 0.05 -5.99
C GLU A 85 -15.45 0.49 -6.63
N ALA A 86 -14.84 1.54 -6.09
CA ALA A 86 -13.61 2.07 -6.65
C ALA A 86 -12.46 1.08 -6.57
N SER A 87 -12.18 0.40 -7.67
CA SER A 87 -10.99 -0.42 -7.82
C SER A 87 -9.80 0.44 -8.23
N LEU A 88 -8.78 0.51 -7.36
CA LEU A 88 -7.52 1.19 -7.63
C LEU A 88 -6.39 0.20 -8.01
N TYR A 89 -6.79 -0.94 -8.59
CA TYR A 89 -5.91 -1.98 -9.06
C TYR A 89 -4.82 -1.42 -9.99
N TYR A 90 -3.53 -1.63 -9.63
CA TYR A 90 -2.36 -1.10 -10.33
C TYR A 90 -2.38 0.41 -10.60
N CYS A 91 -3.11 1.20 -9.81
CA CYS A 91 -3.34 2.61 -10.12
C CYS A 91 -2.04 3.40 -10.35
N PHE A 92 -1.04 3.23 -9.49
CA PHE A 92 0.27 3.90 -9.56
C PHE A 92 1.42 2.92 -9.82
N ALA A 93 1.14 1.65 -10.03
CA ALA A 93 2.19 0.63 -10.12
C ALA A 93 3.22 0.96 -11.20
N GLN A 94 4.46 0.55 -10.95
CA GLN A 94 5.63 0.77 -11.82
C GLN A 94 5.97 2.25 -12.10
N ASN A 95 5.44 3.19 -11.31
CA ASN A 95 5.94 4.55 -11.33
C ASN A 95 7.21 4.66 -10.47
N GLY A 96 8.35 4.30 -11.07
CA GLY A 96 9.64 4.28 -10.38
C GLY A 96 10.16 5.64 -9.95
N ALA A 97 9.62 6.74 -10.49
CA ALA A 97 10.00 8.10 -10.14
C ALA A 97 9.16 8.70 -8.99
N LEU A 98 7.97 8.15 -8.71
CA LEU A 98 7.04 8.67 -7.72
C LEU A 98 7.64 8.64 -6.31
N LYS A 99 7.86 9.80 -5.72
CA LYS A 99 8.45 9.96 -4.37
C LYS A 99 7.41 9.96 -3.26
N LYS A 100 6.18 10.39 -3.58
CA LYS A 100 5.06 10.49 -2.64
C LYS A 100 3.74 10.19 -3.34
N LEU A 101 2.86 9.45 -2.68
CA LEU A 101 1.50 9.31 -3.17
C LEU A 101 0.77 10.66 -3.13
N PRO A 102 -0.06 10.96 -4.13
CA PRO A 102 -0.95 12.12 -4.06
C PRO A 102 -1.94 11.96 -2.90
N SER A 103 -2.46 13.06 -2.40
CA SER A 103 -3.65 13.01 -1.54
C SER A 103 -4.83 12.49 -2.37
N ILE A 104 -5.57 11.53 -1.84
CA ILE A 104 -6.72 10.93 -2.54
C ILE A 104 -7.98 11.21 -1.73
N GLU A 105 -8.77 12.18 -2.20
CA GLU A 105 -10.08 12.46 -1.63
C GLU A 105 -11.02 11.27 -1.87
N ASN A 106 -11.82 10.92 -0.87
CA ASN A 106 -12.75 9.78 -0.89
C ASN A 106 -12.05 8.39 -0.99
N ILE A 107 -10.79 8.25 -0.58
CA ILE A 107 -10.07 6.96 -0.60
C ILE A 107 -10.84 5.86 0.16
N GLY A 108 -11.65 6.22 1.16
CA GLY A 108 -12.52 5.28 1.89
C GLY A 108 -13.59 4.58 1.03
N MET A 109 -13.82 5.05 -0.21
CA MET A 109 -14.70 4.37 -1.19
C MET A 109 -13.98 3.23 -1.94
N ALA A 110 -12.65 3.15 -1.84
CA ALA A 110 -11.88 2.09 -2.48
C ALA A 110 -12.25 0.72 -1.92
N VAL A 111 -12.36 -0.27 -2.81
CA VAL A 111 -12.63 -1.67 -2.46
C VAL A 111 -11.46 -2.58 -2.79
N ASN A 112 -10.60 -2.19 -3.73
CA ASN A 112 -9.48 -2.99 -4.20
C ASN A 112 -8.24 -2.11 -4.39
N LEU A 113 -7.15 -2.46 -3.71
CA LEU A 113 -5.82 -1.86 -3.81
C LEU A 113 -4.77 -2.84 -4.32
N THR A 114 -5.17 -3.93 -5.00
CA THR A 114 -4.22 -4.93 -5.51
C THR A 114 -3.17 -4.27 -6.37
N TYR A 115 -1.88 -4.45 -6.01
CA TYR A 115 -0.71 -3.84 -6.64
C TYR A 115 -0.79 -2.31 -6.81
N PHE A 116 -1.53 -1.62 -5.98
CA PHE A 116 -1.86 -0.19 -6.05
C PHE A 116 -0.66 0.71 -6.41
N ALA A 117 0.45 0.59 -5.70
CA ALA A 117 1.69 1.30 -5.93
C ALA A 117 2.90 0.34 -5.98
N SER A 118 2.68 -0.89 -6.45
CA SER A 118 3.75 -1.90 -6.58
C SER A 118 4.87 -1.39 -7.47
N SER A 119 6.13 -1.65 -7.08
CA SER A 119 7.33 -1.25 -7.82
C SER A 119 7.50 0.27 -8.00
N CYS A 120 6.93 1.07 -7.10
CA CYS A 120 7.23 2.49 -6.98
C CYS A 120 8.58 2.66 -6.23
N ALA A 121 9.70 2.42 -6.92
CA ALA A 121 11.01 2.28 -6.31
C ALA A 121 11.53 3.55 -5.60
N SER A 122 11.04 4.75 -5.95
CA SER A 122 11.40 6.01 -5.31
C SER A 122 10.45 6.46 -4.22
N LEU A 123 9.34 5.72 -3.97
CA LEU A 123 8.36 6.06 -2.96
C LEU A 123 8.98 5.97 -1.55
N ILE A 124 8.87 7.05 -0.76
CA ILE A 124 9.57 7.17 0.53
C ILE A 124 8.61 6.93 1.69
N ASP A 125 7.46 7.56 1.67
CA ASP A 125 6.47 7.47 2.74
C ASP A 125 5.06 7.25 2.17
N VAL A 126 4.25 6.49 2.90
CA VAL A 126 2.83 6.28 2.60
C VAL A 126 1.99 6.71 3.78
N SER A 127 0.98 7.55 3.52
CA SER A 127 -0.05 7.90 4.49
C SER A 127 -1.42 7.81 3.83
N LEU A 128 -2.21 6.82 4.24
CA LEU A 128 -3.59 6.63 3.79
C LEU A 128 -4.53 6.73 4.98
N GLN A 129 -5.69 7.35 4.77
CA GLN A 129 -6.78 7.37 5.73
C GLN A 129 -7.37 5.97 5.92
N ALA A 130 -8.39 5.86 6.77
CA ALA A 130 -9.12 4.59 6.94
C ALA A 130 -9.69 4.06 5.62
N LEU A 131 -9.61 2.74 5.46
CA LEU A 131 -10.02 1.99 4.26
C LEU A 131 -11.18 1.03 4.59
N PRO A 132 -12.36 1.54 5.00
CA PRO A 132 -13.42 0.73 5.57
C PRO A 132 -14.06 -0.26 4.59
N ASN A 133 -13.81 -0.11 3.30
CA ASN A 133 -14.41 -0.94 2.26
C ASN A 133 -13.40 -1.79 1.48
N VAL A 134 -12.11 -1.59 1.69
CA VAL A 134 -11.08 -2.37 1.00
C VAL A 134 -11.12 -3.83 1.47
N THR A 135 -11.20 -4.73 0.50
CA THR A 135 -11.18 -6.19 0.70
C THR A 135 -9.88 -6.82 0.21
N ASP A 136 -9.21 -6.21 -0.76
CA ASP A 136 -7.99 -6.76 -1.36
C ASP A 136 -6.88 -5.70 -1.40
N MET A 137 -5.74 -6.04 -0.79
CA MET A 137 -4.51 -5.24 -0.76
C MET A 137 -3.29 -6.05 -1.25
N GLN A 138 -3.51 -7.14 -1.99
CA GLN A 138 -2.42 -8.00 -2.47
C GLN A 138 -1.33 -7.17 -3.17
N GLY A 139 -0.10 -7.28 -2.68
CA GLY A 139 1.07 -6.62 -3.27
C GLY A 139 0.97 -5.09 -3.38
N ALA A 140 0.07 -4.43 -2.63
CA ALA A 140 -0.25 -3.01 -2.82
C ALA A 140 0.98 -2.10 -2.84
N PHE A 141 2.03 -2.43 -2.08
CA PHE A 141 3.29 -1.69 -2.01
C PHE A 141 4.51 -2.59 -2.23
N SER A 142 4.33 -3.77 -2.84
CA SER A 142 5.45 -4.69 -3.07
C SER A 142 6.56 -4.03 -3.91
N SER A 143 7.81 -4.33 -3.58
CA SER A 143 9.00 -3.81 -4.27
C SER A 143 9.14 -2.27 -4.26
N CYS A 144 8.59 -1.59 -3.26
CA CYS A 144 8.85 -0.18 -2.98
C CYS A 144 10.18 -0.04 -2.22
N THR A 145 11.30 -0.22 -2.91
CA THR A 145 12.62 -0.38 -2.29
C THR A 145 13.15 0.84 -1.53
N SER A 146 12.60 2.04 -1.76
CA SER A 146 12.92 3.26 -0.99
C SER A 146 11.95 3.57 0.14
N LEU A 147 10.88 2.78 0.30
CA LEU A 147 9.83 3.03 1.30
C LEU A 147 10.40 2.90 2.72
N ILE A 148 10.16 3.91 3.56
CA ILE A 148 10.69 3.98 4.92
C ILE A 148 9.57 3.87 5.95
N ASN A 149 8.50 4.65 5.81
CA ASN A 149 7.41 4.68 6.75
C ASN A 149 6.06 4.49 6.07
N VAL A 150 5.19 3.75 6.72
CA VAL A 150 3.81 3.53 6.26
C VAL A 150 2.84 3.78 7.39
N SER A 151 1.81 4.59 7.11
CA SER A 151 0.66 4.76 7.99
C SER A 151 -0.61 4.55 7.16
N ILE A 152 -1.35 3.49 7.47
CA ILE A 152 -2.63 3.16 6.86
C ILE A 152 -3.65 3.07 7.99
N GLY A 153 -4.73 3.82 7.87
CA GLY A 153 -5.85 3.75 8.81
C GLY A 153 -6.52 2.37 8.80
N ALA A 154 -7.47 2.16 9.70
CA ALA A 154 -8.13 0.86 9.85
C ALA A 154 -8.72 0.33 8.54
N ALA A 155 -8.45 -0.95 8.25
CA ALA A 155 -8.92 -1.67 7.06
C ALA A 155 -9.63 -3.00 7.46
N PRO A 156 -10.78 -2.91 8.15
CA PRO A 156 -11.40 -4.05 8.84
C PRO A 156 -11.98 -5.13 7.91
N LYS A 157 -12.16 -4.83 6.62
CA LYS A 157 -12.75 -5.77 5.65
C LYS A 157 -11.71 -6.48 4.78
N VAL A 158 -10.43 -6.25 5.01
CA VAL A 158 -9.38 -6.88 4.19
C VAL A 158 -9.39 -8.39 4.40
N THR A 159 -9.48 -9.10 3.28
CA THR A 159 -9.42 -10.58 3.21
C THR A 159 -8.10 -11.05 2.63
N ASN A 160 -7.47 -10.26 1.75
CA ASN A 160 -6.21 -10.58 1.08
C ASN A 160 -5.21 -9.43 1.26
N ALA A 161 -4.09 -9.70 1.90
CA ALA A 161 -2.94 -8.82 2.03
C ALA A 161 -1.62 -9.56 1.74
N ALA A 162 -1.67 -10.61 0.90
CA ALA A 162 -0.48 -11.33 0.46
C ALA A 162 0.50 -10.38 -0.24
N PHE A 163 1.80 -10.53 0.04
CA PHE A 163 2.88 -9.70 -0.53
C PHE A 163 2.75 -8.19 -0.28
N LEU A 164 1.94 -7.74 0.68
CA LEU A 164 1.57 -6.32 0.88
C LEU A 164 2.77 -5.37 0.80
N PHE A 165 3.87 -5.68 1.51
CA PHE A 165 5.12 -4.93 1.54
C PHE A 165 6.33 -5.77 1.13
N SER A 166 6.12 -6.90 0.46
CA SER A 166 7.23 -7.77 0.07
C SER A 166 8.32 -7.00 -0.67
N ARG A 167 9.60 -7.22 -0.28
CA ARG A 167 10.78 -6.53 -0.83
C ARG A 167 10.80 -5.01 -0.66
N CYS A 168 10.27 -4.52 0.45
CA CYS A 168 10.45 -3.14 0.87
C CYS A 168 11.68 -3.06 1.80
N ASP A 169 12.87 -3.21 1.22
CA ASP A 169 14.13 -3.40 1.96
C ASP A 169 14.45 -2.28 2.96
N ARG A 170 14.00 -1.05 2.70
CA ARG A 170 14.24 0.12 3.56
C ARG A 170 13.11 0.43 4.54
N LEU A 171 12.01 -0.33 4.50
CA LEU A 171 10.86 -0.13 5.37
C LEU A 171 11.26 -0.32 6.84
N LYS A 172 10.91 0.65 7.68
CA LYS A 172 11.26 0.65 9.11
C LYS A 172 10.04 0.53 10.01
N ASP A 173 9.05 1.38 9.79
CA ASP A 173 7.90 1.47 10.65
C ASP A 173 6.61 1.40 9.81
N VAL A 174 5.72 0.49 10.21
CA VAL A 174 4.39 0.32 9.62
C VAL A 174 3.33 0.49 10.69
N SER A 175 2.37 1.37 10.44
CA SER A 175 1.14 1.47 11.20
C SER A 175 -0.02 1.01 10.33
N ILE A 176 -0.62 -0.12 10.70
CA ILE A 176 -1.78 -0.68 9.98
C ILE A 176 -2.64 -1.49 10.96
N ASP A 177 -3.96 -1.35 10.86
CA ASP A 177 -4.89 -2.13 11.66
C ASP A 177 -5.71 -3.08 10.78
N LEU A 178 -5.43 -4.37 10.90
CA LEU A 178 -6.11 -5.48 10.24
C LEU A 178 -6.87 -6.36 11.28
N SER A 179 -7.38 -5.74 12.34
CA SER A 179 -8.04 -6.44 13.45
C SER A 179 -9.42 -6.98 13.14
N GLY A 180 -9.93 -6.76 11.92
CA GLY A 180 -11.30 -7.13 11.51
C GLY A 180 -11.61 -8.64 11.48
N GLY A 181 -10.60 -9.50 11.60
CA GLY A 181 -10.74 -10.96 11.64
C GLY A 181 -11.25 -11.59 10.34
N LEU A 182 -11.13 -10.90 9.21
CA LEU A 182 -11.55 -11.39 7.90
C LEU A 182 -10.38 -11.84 7.01
N LEU A 183 -9.14 -11.61 7.43
CA LEU A 183 -7.94 -11.89 6.65
C LEU A 183 -7.79 -13.41 6.45
N THR A 184 -7.75 -13.83 5.20
CA THR A 184 -7.59 -15.25 4.79
C THR A 184 -6.25 -15.50 4.12
N ASP A 185 -5.64 -14.45 3.54
CA ASP A 185 -4.40 -14.55 2.79
C ASP A 185 -3.42 -13.45 3.21
N PHE A 186 -2.28 -13.86 3.79
CA PHE A 186 -1.26 -12.95 4.33
C PHE A 186 0.17 -13.46 4.06
N PHE A 187 0.33 -14.47 3.21
CA PHE A 187 1.64 -15.04 2.95
C PHE A 187 2.59 -14.02 2.34
N PHE A 188 3.86 -14.07 2.73
CA PHE A 188 4.92 -13.18 2.28
C PHE A 188 4.64 -11.68 2.44
N ALA A 189 3.73 -11.29 3.35
CA ALA A 189 3.27 -9.90 3.47
C ALA A 189 4.40 -8.90 3.74
N PHE A 190 5.41 -9.27 4.53
CA PHE A 190 6.59 -8.48 4.86
C PHE A 190 7.91 -9.15 4.43
N ASN A 191 7.84 -10.17 3.58
CA ASN A 191 9.04 -10.88 3.11
C ASN A 191 10.09 -9.91 2.53
N GLY A 192 11.34 -10.02 2.97
CA GLY A 192 12.43 -9.16 2.50
C GLY A 192 12.42 -7.75 3.05
N CYS A 193 11.63 -7.45 4.09
CA CYS A 193 11.66 -6.16 4.78
C CYS A 193 12.80 -6.12 5.80
N SER A 194 14.06 -6.19 5.35
CA SER A 194 15.24 -6.42 6.20
C SER A 194 15.50 -5.34 7.26
N ASN A 195 14.98 -4.12 7.07
CA ASN A 195 15.09 -3.01 8.00
C ASN A 195 13.82 -2.75 8.82
N LEU A 196 12.76 -3.58 8.66
CA LEU A 196 11.50 -3.43 9.39
C LEU A 196 11.74 -3.60 10.89
N ARG A 197 11.37 -2.58 11.66
CA ARG A 197 11.52 -2.58 13.12
C ARG A 197 10.20 -2.77 13.84
N ARG A 198 9.15 -2.09 13.39
CA ARG A 198 7.87 -2.10 14.09
C ARG A 198 6.68 -2.19 13.15
N VAL A 199 5.74 -3.03 13.53
CA VAL A 199 4.40 -3.07 12.95
C VAL A 199 3.42 -2.75 14.06
N THR A 200 2.89 -1.52 14.07
CA THR A 200 1.91 -1.07 15.05
C THR A 200 0.48 -1.29 14.55
N GLY A 201 -0.44 -1.56 15.46
CA GLY A 201 -1.77 -2.06 15.18
C GLY A 201 -1.86 -3.56 15.44
N ILE A 202 -3.04 -4.13 15.23
CA ILE A 202 -3.28 -5.56 15.45
C ILE A 202 -3.49 -6.24 14.11
N ILE A 203 -2.76 -7.34 13.90
CA ILE A 203 -2.95 -8.23 12.76
C ILE A 203 -3.68 -9.48 13.23
N ASP A 204 -4.96 -9.62 12.84
CA ASP A 204 -5.77 -10.79 13.15
C ASP A 204 -5.66 -11.82 12.01
N ILE A 205 -4.92 -12.90 12.27
CA ILE A 205 -4.72 -13.99 11.30
C ILE A 205 -5.55 -15.25 11.65
N SER A 206 -6.62 -15.10 12.41
CA SER A 206 -7.46 -16.22 12.85
C SER A 206 -8.07 -17.03 11.70
N ARG A 207 -8.19 -16.46 10.53
CA ARG A 207 -8.73 -17.11 9.32
C ARG A 207 -7.68 -17.40 8.25
N VAL A 208 -6.44 -16.97 8.45
CA VAL A 208 -5.35 -17.23 7.51
C VAL A 208 -5.08 -18.72 7.42
N THR A 209 -4.94 -19.23 6.20
CA THR A 209 -4.74 -20.66 5.93
C THR A 209 -3.27 -21.03 5.70
N SER A 210 -2.38 -20.04 5.64
CA SER A 210 -0.93 -20.23 5.58
C SER A 210 -0.22 -18.98 6.11
N ALA A 211 0.60 -19.14 7.13
CA ALA A 211 1.47 -18.09 7.66
C ALA A 211 2.88 -18.11 7.03
N ALA A 212 3.03 -18.75 5.87
CA ALA A 212 4.31 -18.92 5.22
C ALA A 212 4.96 -17.59 4.84
N GLY A 213 6.21 -17.43 5.26
CA GLY A 213 7.08 -16.34 4.83
C GLY A 213 6.63 -14.92 5.22
N ILE A 214 5.68 -14.77 6.15
CA ILE A 214 5.18 -13.43 6.53
C ILE A 214 6.33 -12.50 6.89
N PHE A 215 7.31 -12.96 7.67
CA PHE A 215 8.44 -12.19 8.17
C PHE A 215 9.81 -12.77 7.75
N THR A 216 9.87 -13.57 6.71
CA THR A 216 11.14 -14.05 6.17
C THR A 216 12.03 -12.87 5.80
N GLU A 217 13.33 -12.91 6.18
CA GLU A 217 14.30 -11.83 5.99
C GLU A 217 13.97 -10.52 6.72
N CYS A 218 13.17 -10.55 7.79
CA CYS A 218 12.89 -9.40 8.65
C CYS A 218 13.90 -9.29 9.82
N TYR A 219 15.20 -9.19 9.52
CA TYR A 219 16.29 -9.25 10.48
C TYR A 219 16.29 -8.16 11.56
N SER A 220 15.53 -7.09 11.35
CA SER A 220 15.48 -5.95 12.28
C SER A 220 14.18 -5.86 13.07
N LEU A 221 13.25 -6.82 12.91
CA LEU A 221 11.94 -6.77 13.55
C LEU A 221 12.06 -6.84 15.09
N GLU A 222 11.55 -5.79 15.74
CA GLU A 222 11.54 -5.62 17.19
C GLU A 222 10.13 -5.78 17.77
N ASP A 223 9.10 -5.25 17.06
CA ASP A 223 7.75 -5.16 17.60
C ASP A 223 6.68 -5.50 16.56
N VAL A 224 5.81 -6.45 16.92
CA VAL A 224 4.61 -6.80 16.13
C VAL A 224 3.54 -7.41 17.04
N ARG A 225 2.27 -7.16 16.76
CA ARG A 225 1.14 -7.77 17.48
C ARG A 225 0.27 -8.60 16.54
N ILE A 226 0.41 -9.92 16.67
CA ILE A 226 -0.33 -10.91 15.89
C ILE A 226 -1.22 -11.69 16.84
N LYS A 227 -2.48 -11.89 16.46
CA LYS A 227 -3.41 -12.74 17.19
C LYS A 227 -4.10 -13.75 16.27
N GLY A 228 -4.60 -14.81 16.88
CA GLY A 228 -5.40 -15.82 16.19
C GLY A 228 -4.60 -16.79 15.33
N LEU A 229 -3.28 -16.88 15.49
CA LEU A 229 -2.44 -17.85 14.78
C LEU A 229 -2.92 -19.28 15.01
N LYS A 230 -3.03 -20.07 13.93
CA LYS A 230 -3.41 -21.49 13.94
C LYS A 230 -2.56 -22.36 13.01
N GLU A 231 -1.69 -21.75 12.23
CA GLU A 231 -0.77 -22.41 11.29
C GLU A 231 0.68 -22.19 11.73
N ASP A 232 1.60 -23.03 11.29
CA ASP A 232 3.04 -22.86 11.55
C ASP A 232 3.51 -21.44 11.19
N LEU A 233 4.34 -20.86 12.05
CA LEU A 233 4.91 -19.52 11.83
C LEU A 233 6.43 -19.57 12.00
N ASP A 234 7.18 -19.10 10.99
CA ASP A 234 8.62 -18.96 11.04
C ASP A 234 9.03 -17.51 11.35
N LEU A 235 9.61 -17.28 12.52
CA LEU A 235 10.20 -16.03 13.01
C LEU A 235 11.71 -16.19 13.26
N SER A 236 12.35 -17.21 12.70
CA SER A 236 13.77 -17.51 12.95
C SER A 236 14.70 -16.39 12.47
N ASP A 237 14.31 -15.63 11.45
CA ASP A 237 15.03 -14.44 10.98
C ASP A 237 14.88 -13.22 11.89
N CYS A 238 13.91 -13.22 12.83
CA CYS A 238 13.56 -12.08 13.66
C CYS A 238 14.32 -12.08 14.99
N ALA A 239 15.65 -12.05 14.92
CA ALA A 239 16.52 -12.17 16.10
C ALA A 239 16.40 -11.02 17.13
N LYS A 240 15.77 -9.90 16.76
CA LYS A 240 15.58 -8.73 17.63
C LYS A 240 14.15 -8.60 18.17
N LEU A 241 13.31 -9.59 17.93
CA LEU A 241 11.91 -9.55 18.35
C LEU A 241 11.81 -9.39 19.89
N SER A 242 10.98 -8.46 20.34
CA SER A 242 10.81 -8.22 21.77
C SER A 242 10.05 -9.36 22.46
N MET A 243 10.35 -9.61 23.71
CA MET A 243 9.62 -10.61 24.51
C MET A 243 8.15 -10.24 24.68
N ASP A 244 7.83 -8.95 24.69
CA ASP A 244 6.44 -8.49 24.69
C ASP A 244 5.67 -8.92 23.43
N SER A 245 6.31 -8.91 22.27
CA SER A 245 5.71 -9.41 21.02
C SER A 245 5.55 -10.94 21.06
N VAL A 246 6.55 -11.68 21.57
CA VAL A 246 6.47 -13.14 21.71
C VAL A 246 5.35 -13.52 22.69
N ARG A 247 5.32 -12.86 23.86
CA ARG A 247 4.27 -13.10 24.87
C ARG A 247 2.88 -12.82 24.30
N TYR A 248 2.71 -11.65 23.65
CA TYR A 248 1.43 -11.30 23.02
C TYR A 248 0.99 -12.35 22.00
N LEU A 249 1.90 -12.83 21.15
CA LEU A 249 1.61 -13.87 20.17
C LEU A 249 1.13 -15.14 20.86
N LEU A 250 1.89 -15.68 21.83
CA LEU A 250 1.60 -16.96 22.50
C LEU A 250 0.34 -16.91 23.36
N GLU A 251 0.03 -15.77 23.98
CA GLU A 251 -1.23 -15.57 24.70
C GLU A 251 -2.45 -15.60 23.76
N ASN A 252 -2.27 -15.16 22.50
CA ASN A 252 -3.34 -14.96 21.51
C ASN A 252 -3.33 -15.97 20.35
N VAL A 253 -2.58 -17.07 20.41
CA VAL A 253 -2.69 -18.20 19.47
C VAL A 253 -4.00 -18.95 19.69
N GLN A 254 -4.48 -19.65 18.67
CA GLN A 254 -5.59 -20.61 18.81
C GLN A 254 -5.10 -21.94 19.39
N GLU A 255 -6.00 -22.70 20.03
CA GLU A 255 -5.72 -24.07 20.38
C GLU A 255 -5.65 -24.93 19.11
N VAL A 256 -4.61 -25.76 19.02
CA VAL A 256 -4.31 -26.59 17.85
C VAL A 256 -3.86 -27.98 18.30
N SER A 257 -3.74 -28.92 17.38
CA SER A 257 -3.31 -30.29 17.73
C SER A 257 -1.80 -30.49 17.68
N SER A 258 -1.10 -29.81 16.78
CA SER A 258 0.35 -29.95 16.61
C SER A 258 0.85 -28.92 15.60
N GLN A 259 1.12 -27.71 16.07
CA GLN A 259 1.72 -26.65 15.26
C GLN A 259 3.01 -26.13 15.90
N ARG A 260 3.81 -25.39 15.14
CA ARG A 260 5.08 -24.88 15.63
C ARG A 260 5.28 -23.39 15.34
N ILE A 261 6.04 -22.77 16.22
CA ILE A 261 6.60 -21.45 16.02
C ILE A 261 8.11 -21.58 16.04
N ASP A 262 8.76 -21.22 14.94
CA ASP A 262 10.22 -21.22 14.85
C ASP A 262 10.74 -19.84 15.27
N LEU A 263 11.52 -19.77 16.32
CA LEU A 263 12.16 -18.56 16.86
C LEU A 263 13.66 -18.56 16.59
N SER A 264 14.29 -17.40 16.64
CA SER A 264 15.75 -17.29 16.53
C SER A 264 16.47 -17.87 17.75
N ARG A 265 17.57 -18.59 17.54
CA ARG A 265 18.48 -19.04 18.62
C ARG A 265 19.05 -17.87 19.41
N ALA A 266 19.28 -16.72 18.77
CA ALA A 266 19.75 -15.54 19.47
C ALA A 266 18.73 -15.02 20.49
N LEU A 267 17.45 -15.13 20.18
CA LEU A 267 16.37 -14.77 21.09
C LEU A 267 16.33 -15.72 22.31
N LEU A 268 16.46 -17.03 22.07
CA LEU A 268 16.56 -18.02 23.14
C LEU A 268 17.74 -17.72 24.06
N ALA A 269 18.94 -17.53 23.50
CA ALA A 269 20.16 -17.30 24.30
C ALA A 269 20.08 -16.04 25.20
N ALA A 270 19.28 -15.06 24.78
CA ALA A 270 19.06 -13.82 25.54
C ALA A 270 17.96 -13.93 26.60
N ASN A 271 17.02 -14.90 26.50
CA ASN A 271 15.77 -14.94 27.28
C ASN A 271 15.38 -16.38 27.67
N GLU A 272 16.33 -17.26 28.00
CA GLU A 272 16.12 -18.70 28.16
C GLU A 272 15.04 -19.05 29.21
N GLU A 273 15.06 -18.38 30.38
CA GLU A 273 14.12 -18.64 31.48
C GLU A 273 12.67 -18.25 31.05
N GLU A 274 12.48 -17.02 30.54
CA GLU A 274 11.17 -16.52 30.12
C GLU A 274 10.60 -17.33 28.95
N LEU A 275 11.42 -17.73 27.98
CA LEU A 275 11.01 -18.58 26.86
C LEU A 275 10.66 -20.00 27.31
N GLY A 276 11.27 -20.51 28.40
CA GLY A 276 10.88 -21.77 29.01
C GLY A 276 9.45 -21.73 29.53
N ASP A 277 9.11 -20.72 30.33
CA ASP A 277 7.77 -20.54 30.89
C ASP A 277 6.70 -20.32 29.79
N LEU A 278 7.05 -19.54 28.77
CA LEU A 278 6.17 -19.31 27.61
C LEU A 278 6.02 -20.55 26.73
N GLY A 279 7.05 -21.40 26.66
CA GLY A 279 7.02 -22.69 25.98
C GLY A 279 6.02 -23.65 26.60
N ASP A 280 5.93 -23.69 27.92
CA ASP A 280 4.92 -24.48 28.64
C ASP A 280 3.51 -23.97 28.32
N THR A 281 3.30 -22.66 28.37
CA THR A 281 2.03 -22.04 28.00
C THR A 281 1.63 -22.32 26.54
N ALA A 282 2.58 -22.33 25.61
CA ALA A 282 2.36 -22.67 24.22
C ALA A 282 1.99 -24.14 24.05
N SER A 283 2.68 -25.04 24.78
CA SER A 283 2.46 -26.48 24.75
C SER A 283 1.06 -26.86 25.21
N ASP A 284 0.51 -26.19 26.23
CA ASP A 284 -0.86 -26.36 26.71
C ASP A 284 -1.92 -26.10 25.63
N LYS A 285 -1.58 -25.27 24.65
CA LYS A 285 -2.43 -24.94 23.50
C LYS A 285 -2.07 -25.77 22.23
N GLY A 286 -1.18 -26.76 22.34
CA GLY A 286 -0.76 -27.63 21.23
C GLY A 286 0.35 -27.06 20.34
N TRP A 287 1.08 -26.03 20.80
CA TRP A 287 2.20 -25.42 20.07
C TRP A 287 3.55 -25.91 20.53
N THR A 288 4.48 -26.03 19.60
CA THR A 288 5.89 -26.32 19.88
C THR A 288 6.76 -25.12 19.48
N LEU A 289 7.58 -24.63 20.41
CA LEU A 289 8.60 -23.64 20.10
C LEU A 289 9.87 -24.34 19.62
N ASN A 290 10.32 -24.01 18.42
CA ASN A 290 11.60 -24.44 17.87
C ASN A 290 12.54 -23.24 17.75
N TYR A 291 13.84 -23.50 17.80
CA TYR A 291 14.86 -22.47 17.74
C TYR A 291 15.85 -22.78 16.62
N LYS A 292 15.90 -21.92 15.60
CA LYS A 292 16.75 -22.05 14.42
C LYS A 292 17.91 -21.06 14.37
#